data_f129934fc1745cdae2d66cf22f26c58f
#
_entry.id   f129934fc1745cdae2d66cf22f26c58f
#
_cell.length_a   1.000
_cell.length_b   1.000
_cell.length_c   1.000
_cell.angle_alpha   90.00
_cell.angle_beta   90.00
_cell.angle_gamma   90.00
#
_symmetry.space_group_name_H-M   'P 1'
#
loop_
_entity.id
_entity.type
_entity.pdbx_description
1 polymer ?
#
loop_
_entity_poly.entity_id
_entity_poly.type
_entity_poly.pdbx_seq_one_letter_code
_entity_poly.pdbx_strand_id
1 'polypeptide(L)'
;MNNDINIASRATLFNNMDDMHNYFNSKIKDIWEFYSSYSSTNKIHQSFVNGTVLASLYSALEILLNDTSIRFLISYPGHISSKIANKFDIVTENDSVSTIIRHYAEHIINELSYKDLKTYLENIYNFFGEKLTLEADKLGLLIEGKASRDIFIHNNSVINDVYLNRAGSYARYKQTGKELEIDFTYLTEIKNCIEILSNDFKTHCLDKYRNDNKENIFKKMWEMSSLNRIVPFGNVWDLTDGHLSFNGDFHYLFSSSENALYRFFRYIFHGEDPEPEHSISSNCIAYALQCWRGTINERIIFSWFEYPFYL
;
A
#
# COMPACT_ATOMS: atom_id res chain seq x y z
N MET A 1 -11.91 -6.30 -12.06
CA MET A 1 -10.83 -7.33 -11.99
C MET A 1 -11.14 -8.28 -10.84
N ASN A 2 -10.69 -9.56 -10.93
CA ASN A 2 -10.88 -10.50 -9.83
C ASN A 2 -9.85 -10.20 -8.74
N ASN A 3 -10.30 -10.00 -7.49
CA ASN A 3 -9.43 -9.73 -6.34
C ASN A 3 -8.45 -10.87 -6.04
N ASP A 4 -8.74 -12.09 -6.49
CA ASP A 4 -7.95 -13.27 -6.13
C ASP A 4 -6.72 -13.49 -7.02
N ILE A 5 -6.49 -12.65 -8.05
CA ILE A 5 -5.35 -12.80 -8.95
C ILE A 5 -4.01 -12.72 -8.19
N ASN A 6 -3.91 -11.82 -7.23
CA ASN A 6 -2.70 -11.58 -6.42
C ASN A 6 -2.92 -11.97 -4.95
N ILE A 7 -3.59 -13.09 -4.69
CA ILE A 7 -3.96 -13.46 -3.31
C ILE A 7 -2.76 -13.55 -2.37
N ALA A 8 -1.63 -14.07 -2.82
CA ALA A 8 -0.45 -14.23 -1.98
C ALA A 8 0.18 -12.88 -1.56
N SER A 9 0.00 -11.81 -2.34
CA SER A 9 0.50 -10.48 -1.97
C SER A 9 -0.14 -9.93 -0.69
N ARG A 10 -1.32 -10.44 -0.32
CA ARG A 10 -2.03 -10.07 0.91
C ARG A 10 -1.39 -10.62 2.17
N ALA A 11 -0.63 -11.72 2.06
CA ALA A 11 0.01 -12.37 3.21
C ALA A 11 0.94 -11.44 4.01
N THR A 12 1.53 -10.46 3.34
CA THR A 12 2.42 -9.46 3.95
C THR A 12 1.88 -8.04 3.85
N LEU A 13 0.67 -7.85 3.31
CA LEU A 13 0.13 -6.53 3.01
C LEU A 13 0.04 -5.65 4.25
N PHE A 14 -0.60 -6.14 5.32
CA PHE A 14 -0.78 -5.37 6.54
C PHE A 14 0.56 -4.99 7.17
N ASN A 15 1.49 -5.95 7.31
CA ASN A 15 2.81 -5.68 7.87
C ASN A 15 3.57 -4.64 7.04
N ASN A 16 3.56 -4.75 5.72
CA ASN A 16 4.19 -3.77 4.84
C ASN A 16 3.57 -2.37 4.98
N MET A 17 2.24 -2.27 5.12
CA MET A 17 1.57 -0.98 5.33
C MET A 17 1.86 -0.41 6.71
N ASP A 18 1.90 -1.25 7.75
CA ASP A 18 2.24 -0.85 9.12
C ASP A 18 3.70 -0.38 9.20
N ASP A 19 4.63 -1.08 8.55
CA ASP A 19 6.03 -0.66 8.44
C ASP A 19 6.17 0.70 7.73
N MET A 20 5.40 0.95 6.69
CA MET A 20 5.37 2.26 6.02
C MET A 20 4.87 3.36 6.95
N HIS A 21 3.83 3.10 7.73
CA HIS A 21 3.33 4.07 8.71
C HIS A 21 4.35 4.32 9.83
N ASN A 22 5.05 3.28 10.31
CA ASN A 22 6.10 3.41 11.31
C ASN A 22 7.31 4.18 10.75
N TYR A 23 7.70 3.93 9.49
CA TYR A 23 8.73 4.70 8.80
C TYR A 23 8.34 6.17 8.66
N PHE A 24 7.09 6.46 8.28
CA PHE A 24 6.56 7.83 8.22
C PHE A 24 6.70 8.52 9.57
N ASN A 25 6.27 7.90 10.67
CA ASN A 25 6.38 8.47 12.01
C ASN A 25 7.83 8.79 12.39
N SER A 26 8.76 7.87 12.07
CA SER A 26 10.20 8.12 12.26
C SER A 26 10.67 9.33 11.44
N LYS A 27 10.25 9.45 10.19
CA LYS A 27 10.60 10.59 9.33
C LYS A 27 10.06 11.92 9.86
N ILE A 28 8.82 11.96 10.31
CA ILE A 28 8.24 13.17 10.92
C ILE A 28 9.04 13.57 12.16
N LYS A 29 9.43 12.60 12.99
CA LYS A 29 10.26 12.82 14.17
C LYS A 29 11.63 13.39 13.78
N ASP A 30 12.34 12.78 12.83
CA ASP A 30 13.66 13.21 12.36
C ASP A 30 13.62 14.64 11.82
N ILE A 31 12.61 14.97 10.99
CA ILE A 31 12.39 16.32 10.44
C ILE A 31 12.20 17.32 11.58
N TRP A 32 11.42 16.96 12.60
CA TRP A 32 11.10 17.85 13.69
C TRP A 32 12.26 18.04 14.68
N GLU A 33 13.03 17.00 14.95
CA GLU A 33 14.26 17.08 15.76
C GLU A 33 15.32 17.97 15.09
N PHE A 34 15.54 17.78 13.78
CA PHE A 34 16.39 18.67 12.98
C PHE A 34 15.93 20.12 13.08
N TYR A 35 14.64 20.38 12.83
CA TYR A 35 14.09 21.71 12.86
C TYR A 35 14.23 22.37 14.24
N SER A 36 13.91 21.66 15.29
CA SER A 36 13.99 22.16 16.68
C SER A 36 15.44 22.51 17.07
N SER A 37 16.40 21.69 16.67
CA SER A 37 17.81 21.93 16.94
C SER A 37 18.33 23.15 16.16
N TYR A 38 17.94 23.32 14.90
CA TYR A 38 18.34 24.44 14.07
C TYR A 38 17.73 25.74 14.56
N SER A 39 16.42 25.79 14.79
CA SER A 39 15.69 27.00 15.17
C SER A 39 16.10 27.59 16.52
N SER A 40 16.65 26.74 17.41
CA SER A 40 17.18 27.19 18.71
C SER A 40 18.55 27.86 18.64
N THR A 41 19.34 27.56 17.62
CA THR A 41 20.76 27.93 17.56
C THR A 41 21.12 28.93 16.47
N ASN A 42 20.34 29.00 15.39
CA ASN A 42 20.68 29.81 14.23
C ASN A 42 19.43 30.41 13.54
N LYS A 43 19.39 31.76 13.43
CA LYS A 43 18.30 32.45 12.73
C LYS A 43 18.64 32.88 11.30
N ILE A 44 19.87 32.64 10.86
CA ILE A 44 20.27 32.92 9.47
C ILE A 44 19.60 31.88 8.58
N HIS A 45 18.97 32.33 7.51
CA HIS A 45 18.22 31.48 6.58
C HIS A 45 16.95 30.79 7.16
N GLN A 46 16.39 31.32 8.24
CA GLN A 46 15.21 30.73 8.91
C GLN A 46 14.03 30.51 7.93
N SER A 47 13.75 31.49 7.06
CA SER A 47 12.68 31.39 6.04
C SER A 47 12.90 30.18 5.10
N PHE A 48 14.14 29.98 4.64
CA PHE A 48 14.49 28.84 3.78
C PHE A 48 14.35 27.52 4.53
N VAL A 49 14.81 27.44 5.78
CA VAL A 49 14.67 26.23 6.61
C VAL A 49 13.20 25.92 6.87
N ASN A 50 12.39 26.92 7.20
CA ASN A 50 10.95 26.75 7.43
C ASN A 50 10.25 26.19 6.19
N GLY A 51 10.52 26.74 5.00
CA GLY A 51 9.97 26.24 3.75
C GLY A 51 10.44 24.82 3.41
N THR A 52 11.71 24.50 3.70
CA THR A 52 12.27 23.15 3.51
C THR A 52 11.60 22.13 4.44
N VAL A 53 11.36 22.50 5.70
CA VAL A 53 10.64 21.66 6.66
C VAL A 53 9.20 21.42 6.19
N LEU A 54 8.49 22.47 5.76
CA LEU A 54 7.15 22.34 5.19
C LEU A 54 7.14 21.37 4.01
N ALA A 55 8.07 21.52 3.07
CA ALA A 55 8.20 20.64 1.90
C ALA A 55 8.47 19.19 2.31
N SER A 56 9.33 18.97 3.31
CA SER A 56 9.68 17.63 3.80
C SER A 56 8.50 16.94 4.49
N LEU A 57 7.69 17.67 5.26
CA LEU A 57 6.48 17.14 5.91
C LEU A 57 5.47 16.66 4.87
N TYR A 58 5.19 17.45 3.83
CA TYR A 58 4.28 17.04 2.74
C TYR A 58 4.85 15.87 1.93
N SER A 59 6.14 15.87 1.64
CA SER A 59 6.77 14.75 0.91
C SER A 59 6.66 13.44 1.70
N ALA A 60 6.86 13.47 3.02
CA ALA A 60 6.69 12.29 3.86
C ALA A 60 5.24 11.77 3.83
N LEU A 61 4.25 12.67 3.91
CA LEU A 61 2.83 12.31 3.82
C LEU A 61 2.49 11.73 2.44
N GLU A 62 2.92 12.37 1.36
CA GLU A 62 2.67 11.90 -0.01
C GLU A 62 3.28 10.52 -0.25
N ILE A 63 4.49 10.25 0.25
CA ILE A 63 5.12 8.92 0.17
C ILE A 63 4.28 7.88 0.92
N LEU A 64 3.88 8.16 2.17
CA LEU A 64 3.04 7.23 2.93
C LEU A 64 1.77 6.86 2.17
N LEU A 65 1.03 7.86 1.70
CA LEU A 65 -0.27 7.65 1.05
C LEU A 65 -0.12 6.94 -0.30
N ASN A 66 0.85 7.35 -1.11
CA ASN A 66 1.09 6.78 -2.43
C ASN A 66 1.54 5.32 -2.36
N ASP A 67 2.62 5.05 -1.61
CA ASP A 67 3.21 3.71 -1.55
C ASP A 67 2.25 2.69 -0.92
N THR A 68 1.53 3.11 0.13
CA THR A 68 0.50 2.27 0.75
C THR A 68 -0.63 1.97 -0.23
N SER A 69 -1.11 2.97 -0.96
CA SER A 69 -2.20 2.80 -1.93
C SER A 69 -1.78 1.93 -3.12
N ILE A 70 -0.56 2.09 -3.63
CA ILE A 70 -0.02 1.23 -4.70
C ILE A 70 0.01 -0.23 -4.24
N ARG A 71 0.55 -0.52 -3.04
CA ARG A 71 0.60 -1.89 -2.49
C ARG A 71 -0.79 -2.47 -2.29
N PHE A 72 -1.71 -1.65 -1.79
CA PHE A 72 -3.10 -2.05 -1.63
C PHE A 72 -3.74 -2.41 -2.97
N LEU A 73 -3.62 -1.56 -3.99
CA LEU A 73 -4.20 -1.79 -5.32
C LEU A 73 -3.59 -3.01 -6.02
N ILE A 74 -2.31 -3.31 -5.79
CA ILE A 74 -1.67 -4.54 -6.27
C ILE A 74 -2.33 -5.77 -5.62
N SER A 75 -2.59 -5.71 -4.32
CA SER A 75 -3.16 -6.82 -3.55
C SER A 75 -4.67 -6.98 -3.75
N TYR A 76 -5.36 -5.87 -4.07
CA TYR A 76 -6.79 -5.80 -4.30
C TYR A 76 -7.13 -5.12 -5.64
N PRO A 77 -6.76 -5.71 -6.78
CA PRO A 77 -6.93 -5.09 -8.09
C PRO A 77 -8.38 -4.84 -8.48
N GLY A 78 -9.35 -5.48 -7.82
CA GLY A 78 -10.77 -5.22 -8.01
C GLY A 78 -11.20 -3.79 -7.64
N HIS A 79 -10.43 -3.08 -6.84
CA HIS A 79 -10.66 -1.67 -6.50
C HIS A 79 -10.20 -0.71 -7.60
N ILE A 80 -9.47 -1.20 -8.61
CA ILE A 80 -9.11 -0.44 -9.80
C ILE A 80 -10.34 -0.32 -10.70
N SER A 81 -10.78 0.89 -10.98
CA SER A 81 -11.94 1.14 -11.85
C SER A 81 -11.71 0.61 -13.27
N SER A 82 -12.70 -0.12 -13.82
CA SER A 82 -12.66 -0.62 -15.20
C SER A 82 -12.54 0.50 -16.25
N LYS A 83 -12.98 1.73 -15.93
CA LYS A 83 -12.83 2.89 -16.80
C LYS A 83 -11.37 3.30 -17.02
N ILE A 84 -10.51 3.00 -16.04
CA ILE A 84 -9.08 3.28 -16.12
C ILE A 84 -8.38 2.18 -16.90
N ALA A 85 -8.79 0.93 -16.70
CA ALA A 85 -8.23 -0.23 -17.41
C ALA A 85 -8.28 -0.10 -18.95
N ASN A 86 -9.28 0.62 -19.51
CA ASN A 86 -9.44 0.80 -20.95
C ASN A 86 -8.54 1.88 -21.58
N LYS A 87 -7.72 2.59 -20.78
CA LYS A 87 -6.84 3.67 -21.26
C LYS A 87 -5.41 3.22 -21.57
N PHE A 88 -5.09 1.94 -21.36
CA PHE A 88 -3.71 1.46 -21.48
C PHE A 88 -3.43 0.72 -22.78
N ASP A 89 -2.71 1.39 -23.67
CA ASP A 89 -2.11 0.81 -24.89
C ASP A 89 -0.73 0.18 -24.63
N ILE A 90 -0.26 0.09 -23.36
CA ILE A 90 1.11 -0.26 -23.01
C ILE A 90 1.18 -1.62 -22.30
N VAL A 91 0.47 -2.61 -22.80
CA VAL A 91 0.71 -4.00 -22.37
C VAL A 91 1.55 -4.66 -23.45
N THR A 92 2.81 -4.99 -23.12
CA THR A 92 3.62 -5.81 -24.01
C THR A 92 3.18 -7.27 -23.87
N GLU A 93 3.29 -8.06 -24.93
CA GLU A 93 2.92 -9.49 -24.91
C GLU A 93 3.69 -10.33 -23.88
N ASN A 94 4.75 -9.78 -23.29
CA ASN A 94 5.65 -10.43 -22.34
C ASN A 94 5.44 -10.00 -20.87
N ASP A 95 4.51 -9.08 -20.56
CA ASP A 95 4.31 -8.60 -19.21
C ASP A 95 3.48 -9.61 -18.38
N SER A 96 3.95 -9.88 -17.16
CA SER A 96 3.14 -10.65 -16.20
C SER A 96 1.90 -9.86 -15.78
N VAL A 97 0.85 -10.56 -15.37
CA VAL A 97 -0.39 -9.92 -14.91
C VAL A 97 -0.13 -8.98 -13.73
N SER A 98 0.78 -9.34 -12.83
CA SER A 98 1.11 -8.49 -11.68
C SER A 98 1.91 -7.26 -12.07
N THR A 99 2.81 -7.35 -13.07
CA THR A 99 3.50 -6.20 -13.64
C THR A 99 2.51 -5.20 -14.23
N ILE A 100 1.52 -5.70 -14.97
CA ILE A 100 0.44 -4.89 -15.53
C ILE A 100 -0.34 -4.20 -14.41
N ILE A 101 -0.76 -4.94 -13.37
CA ILE A 101 -1.50 -4.39 -12.23
C ILE A 101 -0.68 -3.31 -11.52
N ARG A 102 0.62 -3.55 -11.32
CA ARG A 102 1.54 -2.58 -10.70
C ARG A 102 1.59 -1.28 -11.50
N HIS A 103 1.82 -1.36 -12.81
CA HIS A 103 1.85 -0.17 -13.68
C HIS A 103 0.53 0.60 -13.64
N TYR A 104 -0.61 -0.12 -13.59
CA TYR A 104 -1.91 0.51 -13.40
C TYR A 104 -2.04 1.25 -12.09
N ALA A 105 -1.64 0.62 -10.98
CA ALA A 105 -1.69 1.22 -9.66
C ALA A 105 -0.81 2.49 -9.59
N GLU A 106 0.44 2.39 -10.06
CA GLU A 106 1.37 3.52 -10.12
C GLU A 106 0.84 4.68 -10.97
N HIS A 107 0.27 4.38 -12.14
CA HIS A 107 -0.30 5.41 -13.00
C HIS A 107 -1.48 6.13 -12.35
N ILE A 108 -2.41 5.38 -11.73
CA ILE A 108 -3.57 5.97 -11.05
C ILE A 108 -3.12 6.92 -9.95
N ILE A 109 -2.18 6.48 -9.12
CA ILE A 109 -1.65 7.30 -8.03
C ILE A 109 -0.94 8.54 -8.57
N ASN A 110 -0.16 8.39 -9.65
CA ASN A 110 0.46 9.53 -10.33
C ASN A 110 -0.58 10.53 -10.85
N GLU A 111 -1.62 10.09 -11.56
CA GLU A 111 -2.68 11.00 -12.02
C GLU A 111 -3.37 11.73 -10.87
N LEU A 112 -3.56 11.07 -9.72
CA LEU A 112 -4.16 11.67 -8.54
C LEU A 112 -3.25 12.71 -7.88
N SER A 113 -1.96 12.55 -7.91
CA SER A 113 -1.00 13.49 -7.30
C SER A 113 -1.06 14.91 -7.90
N TYR A 114 -1.59 15.05 -9.12
CA TYR A 114 -1.82 16.34 -9.79
C TYR A 114 -3.14 17.02 -9.42
N LYS A 115 -4.03 16.32 -8.69
CA LYS A 115 -5.30 16.89 -8.23
C LYS A 115 -5.11 17.82 -7.03
N ASP A 116 -6.15 18.59 -6.73
CA ASP A 116 -6.18 19.31 -5.45
C ASP A 116 -6.13 18.32 -4.27
N LEU A 117 -5.63 18.78 -3.12
CA LEU A 117 -5.38 17.91 -1.98
C LEU A 117 -6.64 17.19 -1.48
N LYS A 118 -7.80 17.88 -1.47
CA LYS A 118 -9.05 17.28 -1.02
C LYS A 118 -9.46 16.13 -1.91
N THR A 119 -9.51 16.37 -3.22
CA THR A 119 -9.83 15.34 -4.22
C THR A 119 -8.84 14.18 -4.16
N TYR A 120 -7.55 14.45 -3.98
CA TYR A 120 -6.53 13.44 -3.81
C TYR A 120 -6.81 12.56 -2.58
N LEU A 121 -7.01 13.15 -1.40
CA LEU A 121 -7.28 12.40 -0.17
C LEU A 121 -8.58 11.60 -0.24
N GLU A 122 -9.66 12.19 -0.77
CA GLU A 122 -10.94 11.49 -0.95
C GLU A 122 -10.80 10.25 -1.83
N ASN A 123 -10.01 10.31 -2.91
CA ASN A 123 -9.76 9.16 -3.76
C ASN A 123 -8.90 8.10 -3.08
N ILE A 124 -7.85 8.51 -2.33
CA ILE A 124 -7.02 7.59 -1.55
C ILE A 124 -7.89 6.80 -0.56
N TYR A 125 -8.71 7.46 0.25
CA TYR A 125 -9.60 6.80 1.20
C TYR A 125 -10.61 5.87 0.51
N ASN A 126 -11.15 6.31 -0.63
CA ASN A 126 -12.12 5.53 -1.40
C ASN A 126 -11.52 4.21 -1.96
N PHE A 127 -10.22 4.13 -2.26
CA PHE A 127 -9.60 2.86 -2.61
C PHE A 127 -9.76 1.82 -1.50
N PHE A 128 -9.68 2.23 -0.25
CA PHE A 128 -9.86 1.37 0.91
C PHE A 128 -11.35 1.16 1.28
N GLY A 129 -12.28 1.76 0.50
CA GLY A 129 -13.71 1.71 0.77
C GLY A 129 -14.12 2.58 1.95
N GLU A 130 -13.32 3.60 2.28
CA GLU A 130 -13.53 4.53 3.38
C GLU A 130 -13.83 5.94 2.88
N LYS A 131 -14.32 6.79 3.79
CA LYS A 131 -14.50 8.22 3.54
C LYS A 131 -13.51 9.01 4.37
N LEU A 132 -13.02 10.10 3.79
CA LEU A 132 -12.21 11.07 4.52
C LEU A 132 -13.06 11.69 5.64
N THR A 133 -12.62 11.54 6.90
CA THR A 133 -13.34 12.00 8.11
C THR A 133 -12.69 13.19 8.78
N LEU A 134 -11.61 13.74 8.18
CA LEU A 134 -10.88 14.88 8.75
C LEU A 134 -11.77 16.11 8.87
N GLU A 135 -11.72 16.76 10.03
CA GLU A 135 -12.44 18.01 10.30
C GLU A 135 -12.11 19.10 9.27
N ALA A 136 -13.12 19.90 8.91
CA ALA A 136 -13.00 20.89 7.83
C ALA A 136 -11.87 21.90 8.05
N ASP A 137 -11.65 22.33 9.28
CA ASP A 137 -10.59 23.29 9.62
C ASP A 137 -9.20 22.67 9.45
N LYS A 138 -9.01 21.43 9.87
CA LYS A 138 -7.75 20.70 9.70
C LYS A 138 -7.48 20.42 8.23
N LEU A 139 -8.51 20.01 7.48
CA LEU A 139 -8.40 19.81 6.03
C LEU A 139 -8.06 21.13 5.33
N GLY A 140 -8.69 22.22 5.75
CA GLY A 140 -8.42 23.56 5.21
C GLY A 140 -6.97 24.01 5.44
N LEU A 141 -6.44 23.76 6.65
CA LEU A 141 -5.04 24.05 6.98
C LEU A 141 -4.08 23.21 6.13
N LEU A 142 -4.38 21.93 5.90
CA LEU A 142 -3.57 21.08 5.02
C LEU A 142 -3.64 21.52 3.55
N ILE A 143 -4.81 21.94 3.05
CA ILE A 143 -4.95 22.48 1.68
C ILE A 143 -4.11 23.75 1.51
N GLU A 144 -4.20 24.66 2.45
CA GLU A 144 -3.42 25.90 2.43
C GLU A 144 -1.92 25.62 2.57
N GLY A 145 -1.54 24.70 3.46
CA GLY A 145 -0.15 24.29 3.64
C GLY A 145 0.48 23.67 2.39
N LYS A 146 -0.28 22.86 1.64
CA LYS A 146 0.19 22.35 0.34
C LYS A 146 0.38 23.46 -0.68
N ALA A 147 -0.55 24.43 -0.74
CA ALA A 147 -0.42 25.58 -1.61
C ALA A 147 0.80 26.45 -1.23
N SER A 148 1.05 26.63 0.07
CA SER A 148 2.22 27.31 0.62
C SER A 148 3.53 26.62 0.25
N ARG A 149 3.57 25.30 0.38
CA ARG A 149 4.72 24.47 -0.04
C ARG A 149 5.01 24.63 -1.53
N ASP A 150 3.97 24.63 -2.36
CA ASP A 150 4.12 24.71 -3.81
C ASP A 150 4.70 26.06 -4.23
N ILE A 151 4.27 27.18 -3.64
CA ILE A 151 4.87 28.49 -3.97
C ILE A 151 6.26 28.68 -3.36
N PHE A 152 6.56 28.03 -2.23
CA PHE A 152 7.94 28.01 -1.72
C PHE A 152 8.89 27.35 -2.73
N ILE A 153 8.50 26.20 -3.28
CA ILE A 153 9.35 25.45 -4.24
C ILE A 153 9.44 26.15 -5.60
N HIS A 154 8.33 26.67 -6.11
CA HIS A 154 8.22 27.08 -7.51
C HIS A 154 8.19 28.58 -7.73
N ASN A 155 8.00 29.40 -6.69
CA ASN A 155 7.81 30.85 -6.79
C ASN A 155 8.51 31.65 -5.70
N ASN A 156 9.59 31.12 -5.11
CA ASN A 156 10.37 31.81 -4.06
C ASN A 156 9.50 32.38 -2.93
N SER A 157 8.49 31.66 -2.49
CA SER A 157 7.52 32.07 -1.45
C SER A 157 6.67 33.30 -1.80
N VAL A 158 6.68 33.78 -3.04
CA VAL A 158 5.86 34.93 -3.44
C VAL A 158 4.45 34.48 -3.81
N ILE A 159 3.45 35.03 -3.14
CA ILE A 159 2.03 34.74 -3.35
C ILE A 159 1.62 35.12 -4.76
N ASN A 160 0.98 34.20 -5.46
CA ASN A 160 0.46 34.38 -6.82
C ASN A 160 -0.96 33.83 -6.94
N ASP A 161 -1.56 33.94 -8.13
CA ASP A 161 -2.91 33.41 -8.39
C ASP A 161 -3.02 31.91 -8.23
N VAL A 162 -1.94 31.16 -8.46
CA VAL A 162 -1.92 29.69 -8.25
C VAL A 162 -2.13 29.34 -6.79
N TYR A 163 -1.44 30.05 -5.88
CA TYR A 163 -1.66 29.90 -4.43
C TYR A 163 -3.10 30.24 -4.05
N LEU A 164 -3.60 31.41 -4.49
CA LEU A 164 -4.95 31.84 -4.15
C LEU A 164 -6.02 30.85 -4.64
N ASN A 165 -5.85 30.31 -5.84
CA ASN A 165 -6.76 29.34 -6.42
C ASN A 165 -6.69 27.98 -5.68
N ARG A 166 -5.49 27.51 -5.33
CA ARG A 166 -5.30 26.20 -4.65
C ARG A 166 -5.72 26.27 -3.19
N ALA A 167 -5.36 27.32 -2.46
CA ALA A 167 -5.76 27.52 -1.08
C ALA A 167 -7.23 27.92 -0.94
N GLY A 168 -7.82 28.57 -1.95
CA GLY A 168 -9.22 28.96 -1.99
C GLY A 168 -9.64 29.80 -0.78
N SER A 169 -10.72 29.40 -0.10
CA SER A 169 -11.21 30.09 1.11
C SER A 169 -10.24 30.02 2.29
N TYR A 170 -9.34 29.05 2.31
CA TYR A 170 -8.38 28.81 3.39
C TYR A 170 -7.08 29.63 3.27
N ALA A 171 -6.90 30.37 2.17
CA ALA A 171 -5.72 31.20 1.96
C ALA A 171 -5.50 32.15 3.11
N ARG A 172 -4.33 32.11 3.78
CA ARG A 172 -3.92 33.02 4.86
C ARG A 172 -3.70 34.42 4.34
N TYR A 173 -3.27 34.55 3.11
CA TYR A 173 -3.01 35.81 2.45
C TYR A 173 -3.91 35.97 1.23
N LYS A 174 -4.46 37.19 1.02
CA LYS A 174 -5.42 37.47 -0.06
C LYS A 174 -4.84 38.35 -1.18
N GLN A 175 -3.58 38.71 -1.08
CA GLN A 175 -2.94 39.62 -2.03
C GLN A 175 -1.72 39.01 -2.66
N THR A 176 -1.65 39.03 -3.98
CA THR A 176 -0.48 38.61 -4.75
C THR A 176 0.72 39.56 -4.56
N GLY A 177 1.92 39.05 -4.83
CA GLY A 177 3.17 39.81 -4.79
C GLY A 177 3.76 39.99 -3.39
N LYS A 178 3.09 39.51 -2.33
CA LYS A 178 3.65 39.49 -0.97
C LYS A 178 4.40 38.18 -0.74
N GLU A 179 5.43 38.23 0.09
CA GLU A 179 6.12 37.03 0.55
C GLU A 179 5.25 36.27 1.57
N LEU A 180 5.18 34.96 1.42
CA LEU A 180 4.49 34.06 2.33
C LEU A 180 5.38 33.81 3.55
N GLU A 181 4.87 34.10 4.72
CA GLU A 181 5.55 33.85 5.98
C GLU A 181 5.21 32.45 6.48
N ILE A 182 6.26 31.62 6.71
CA ILE A 182 6.16 30.28 7.30
C ILE A 182 6.93 30.35 8.62
N ASP A 183 6.22 30.31 9.73
CA ASP A 183 6.82 30.38 11.07
C ASP A 183 6.73 29.06 11.83
N PHE A 184 7.30 29.04 13.03
CA PHE A 184 7.32 27.85 13.89
C PHE A 184 5.91 27.40 14.31
N THR A 185 5.02 28.35 14.62
CA THR A 185 3.66 28.05 15.06
C THR A 185 2.87 27.38 13.94
N TYR A 186 2.94 27.97 12.76
CA TYR A 186 2.30 27.41 11.57
C TYR A 186 2.81 26.02 11.21
N LEU A 187 4.13 25.79 11.26
CA LEU A 187 4.72 24.48 11.01
C LEU A 187 4.29 23.44 12.05
N THR A 188 4.15 23.86 13.31
CA THR A 188 3.65 22.99 14.39
C THR A 188 2.21 22.55 14.13
N GLU A 189 1.36 23.49 13.70
CA GLU A 189 -0.03 23.19 13.36
C GLU A 189 -0.13 22.25 12.16
N ILE A 190 0.63 22.50 11.09
CA ILE A 190 0.70 21.61 9.91
C ILE A 190 1.17 20.20 10.30
N LYS A 191 2.27 20.11 11.07
CA LYS A 191 2.79 18.82 11.54
C LYS A 191 1.72 18.05 12.32
N ASN A 192 1.05 18.69 13.27
CA ASN A 192 0.01 18.05 14.06
C ASN A 192 -1.16 17.59 13.19
N CYS A 193 -1.58 18.37 12.19
CA CYS A 193 -2.63 17.96 11.25
C CYS A 193 -2.19 16.78 10.37
N ILE A 194 -0.94 16.74 9.93
CA ILE A 194 -0.37 15.60 9.16
C ILE A 194 -0.34 14.34 10.03
N GLU A 195 0.04 14.42 11.29
CA GLU A 195 0.03 13.29 12.22
C GLU A 195 -1.41 12.79 12.49
N ILE A 196 -2.37 13.70 12.68
CA ILE A 196 -3.79 13.35 12.84
C ILE A 196 -4.28 12.62 11.59
N LEU A 197 -4.02 13.15 10.39
CA LEU A 197 -4.43 12.53 9.13
C LEU A 197 -3.79 11.14 8.95
N SER A 198 -2.49 10.99 9.26
CA SER A 198 -1.81 9.70 9.11
C SER A 198 -2.35 8.64 10.08
N ASN A 199 -2.68 9.04 11.31
CA ASN A 199 -3.29 8.14 12.30
C ASN A 199 -4.74 7.78 11.95
N ASP A 200 -5.53 8.74 11.43
CA ASP A 200 -6.86 8.48 10.88
C ASP A 200 -6.79 7.49 9.71
N PHE A 201 -5.86 7.72 8.79
CA PHE A 201 -5.62 6.81 7.65
C PHE A 201 -5.23 5.40 8.13
N LYS A 202 -4.33 5.28 9.12
CA LYS A 202 -3.98 3.99 9.71
C LYS A 202 -5.22 3.29 10.26
N THR A 203 -5.96 3.96 11.13
CA THR A 203 -7.09 3.37 11.86
C THR A 203 -8.22 2.92 10.91
N HIS A 204 -8.57 3.75 9.93
CA HIS A 204 -9.72 3.50 9.07
C HIS A 204 -9.36 2.70 7.80
N CYS A 205 -8.16 2.90 7.25
CA CYS A 205 -7.77 2.28 5.99
C CYS A 205 -6.90 1.04 6.17
N LEU A 206 -5.92 1.05 7.09
CA LEU A 206 -4.94 -0.03 7.19
C LEU A 206 -5.36 -1.12 8.18
N ASP A 207 -5.83 -0.76 9.37
CA ASP A 207 -6.09 -1.71 10.45
C ASP A 207 -7.19 -2.73 10.12
N LYS A 208 -8.08 -2.42 9.19
CA LYS A 208 -9.11 -3.37 8.74
C LYS A 208 -8.54 -4.58 7.96
N TYR A 209 -7.31 -4.47 7.45
CA TYR A 209 -6.60 -5.56 6.77
C TYR A 209 -5.66 -6.35 7.68
N ARG A 210 -5.71 -6.13 9.00
CA ARG A 210 -4.86 -6.80 9.99
C ARG A 210 -4.98 -8.33 9.94
N ASN A 211 -6.14 -8.84 9.55
CA ASN A 211 -6.37 -10.28 9.41
C ASN A 211 -5.87 -10.86 8.06
N ASP A 212 -5.34 -10.03 7.16
CA ASP A 212 -4.65 -10.51 5.96
C ASP A 212 -3.18 -10.77 6.30
N ASN A 213 -2.95 -11.77 7.14
CA ASN A 213 -1.65 -12.30 7.53
C ASN A 213 -1.37 -13.62 6.76
N LYS A 214 -0.16 -14.14 6.92
CA LYS A 214 0.32 -15.33 6.21
C LYS A 214 -0.60 -16.54 6.41
N GLU A 215 -0.97 -16.81 7.64
CA GLU A 215 -1.76 -17.97 8.03
C GLU A 215 -3.19 -17.90 7.44
N ASN A 216 -3.84 -16.76 7.54
CA ASN A 216 -5.17 -16.57 6.97
C ASN A 216 -5.16 -16.56 5.44
N ILE A 217 -4.12 -16.03 4.81
CA ILE A 217 -3.97 -16.08 3.35
C ILE A 217 -3.67 -17.49 2.88
N PHE A 218 -2.82 -18.25 3.58
CA PHE A 218 -2.60 -19.66 3.32
C PHE A 218 -3.91 -20.46 3.38
N LYS A 219 -4.71 -20.24 4.42
CA LYS A 219 -6.04 -20.86 4.53
C LYS A 219 -6.93 -20.48 3.36
N LYS A 220 -7.02 -19.21 2.98
CA LYS A 220 -7.79 -18.74 1.82
C LYS A 220 -7.31 -19.43 0.52
N MET A 221 -6.00 -19.53 0.31
CA MET A 221 -5.43 -20.21 -0.86
C MET A 221 -5.84 -21.68 -0.90
N TRP A 222 -5.78 -22.40 0.23
CA TRP A 222 -6.27 -23.77 0.32
C TRP A 222 -7.76 -23.88 0.00
N GLU A 223 -8.59 -23.07 0.64
CA GLU A 223 -10.05 -23.05 0.46
C GLU A 223 -10.46 -22.76 -0.99
N MET A 224 -9.69 -21.94 -1.69
CA MET A 224 -9.90 -21.65 -3.12
C MET A 224 -9.41 -22.79 -4.03
N SER A 225 -8.48 -23.61 -3.57
CA SER A 225 -7.89 -24.69 -4.38
C SER A 225 -8.85 -25.85 -4.58
N SER A 226 -8.56 -26.71 -5.58
CA SER A 226 -9.29 -27.94 -5.80
C SER A 226 -9.16 -28.92 -4.64
N LEU A 227 -8.08 -28.85 -3.84
CA LEU A 227 -7.83 -29.77 -2.72
C LEU A 227 -8.89 -29.65 -1.64
N ASN A 228 -9.41 -28.46 -1.38
CA ASN A 228 -10.42 -28.26 -0.35
C ASN A 228 -11.74 -29.01 -0.61
N ARG A 229 -12.02 -29.35 -1.87
CA ARG A 229 -13.19 -30.19 -2.23
C ARG A 229 -13.00 -31.65 -1.86
N ILE A 230 -11.76 -32.11 -1.77
CA ILE A 230 -11.38 -33.52 -1.46
C ILE A 230 -11.16 -33.64 0.03
N VAL A 231 -10.34 -32.73 0.60
CA VAL A 231 -10.05 -32.68 2.03
C VAL A 231 -10.19 -31.22 2.51
N PRO A 232 -11.20 -30.92 3.34
CA PRO A 232 -11.38 -29.59 3.92
C PRO A 232 -10.13 -29.13 4.69
N PHE A 233 -9.88 -27.81 4.71
CA PHE A 233 -8.74 -27.20 5.39
C PHE A 233 -8.54 -27.75 6.81
N GLY A 234 -9.58 -27.72 7.64
CA GLY A 234 -9.51 -28.14 9.04
C GLY A 234 -9.14 -29.59 9.32
N ASN A 235 -9.14 -30.46 8.29
CA ASN A 235 -8.67 -31.84 8.44
C ASN A 235 -7.14 -31.93 8.34
N VAL A 236 -6.54 -31.12 7.49
CA VAL A 236 -5.09 -31.14 7.18
C VAL A 236 -4.34 -30.14 8.06
N TRP A 237 -4.95 -29.00 8.29
CA TRP A 237 -4.35 -27.85 8.97
C TRP A 237 -5.24 -27.42 10.15
N ASP A 238 -4.63 -27.08 11.27
CA ASP A 238 -5.31 -26.39 12.37
C ASP A 238 -4.78 -24.97 12.49
N LEU A 239 -5.70 -24.00 12.47
CA LEU A 239 -5.39 -22.59 12.67
C LEU A 239 -6.06 -22.13 13.97
N THR A 240 -5.31 -22.20 15.06
CA THR A 240 -5.78 -21.83 16.40
C THR A 240 -4.92 -20.69 16.93
N ASP A 241 -5.55 -19.61 17.39
CA ASP A 241 -4.92 -18.41 17.98
C ASP A 241 -3.85 -17.77 17.06
N GLY A 242 -4.08 -17.81 15.75
CA GLY A 242 -3.16 -17.27 14.75
C GLY A 242 -1.94 -18.14 14.44
N HIS A 243 -1.87 -19.34 15.03
CA HIS A 243 -0.82 -20.31 14.75
C HIS A 243 -1.35 -21.45 13.88
N LEU A 244 -0.63 -21.72 12.79
CA LEU A 244 -0.94 -22.81 11.90
C LEU A 244 -0.15 -24.06 12.30
N SER A 245 -0.84 -25.21 12.41
CA SER A 245 -0.23 -26.50 12.63
C SER A 245 -0.69 -27.54 11.60
N PHE A 246 0.13 -28.56 11.40
CA PHE A 246 -0.15 -29.63 10.46
C PHE A 246 -0.71 -30.84 11.21
N ASN A 247 -1.94 -31.27 10.87
CA ASN A 247 -2.64 -32.35 11.56
C ASN A 247 -2.28 -33.73 11.07
N GLY A 248 -1.88 -33.89 9.81
CA GLY A 248 -1.52 -35.18 9.26
C GLY A 248 -1.40 -35.19 7.74
N ASP A 249 -0.84 -36.30 7.24
CA ASP A 249 -0.60 -36.49 5.82
C ASP A 249 -1.79 -37.16 5.13
N PHE A 250 -2.27 -36.55 4.06
CA PHE A 250 -3.43 -36.95 3.28
C PHE A 250 -3.09 -37.26 1.81
N HIS A 251 -1.78 -37.42 1.46
CA HIS A 251 -1.32 -37.60 0.09
C HIS A 251 -2.03 -38.74 -0.65
N TYR A 252 -2.40 -39.80 0.08
CA TYR A 252 -3.05 -41.00 -0.48
C TYR A 252 -4.47 -40.75 -1.01
N LEU A 253 -5.08 -39.58 -0.69
CA LEU A 253 -6.41 -39.20 -1.17
C LEU A 253 -6.36 -38.45 -2.50
N PHE A 254 -5.18 -38.02 -2.92
CA PHE A 254 -5.01 -37.14 -4.06
C PHE A 254 -4.51 -37.90 -5.31
N SER A 255 -4.98 -37.51 -6.47
CA SER A 255 -4.38 -37.87 -7.76
C SER A 255 -2.97 -37.30 -7.90
N SER A 256 -2.22 -37.71 -8.90
CA SER A 256 -0.83 -37.22 -9.10
C SER A 256 -0.72 -35.74 -9.24
N SER A 257 -1.66 -35.08 -9.95
CA SER A 257 -1.67 -33.62 -10.08
C SER A 257 -2.08 -32.87 -8.78
N GLU A 258 -3.03 -33.46 -8.05
CA GLU A 258 -3.46 -32.90 -6.74
C GLU A 258 -2.36 -33.09 -5.70
N ASN A 259 -1.62 -34.19 -5.72
CA ASN A 259 -0.44 -34.37 -4.87
C ASN A 259 0.65 -33.33 -5.15
N ALA A 260 0.87 -32.98 -6.40
CA ALA A 260 1.81 -31.88 -6.71
C ALA A 260 1.37 -30.54 -6.09
N LEU A 261 0.08 -30.24 -6.12
CA LEU A 261 -0.47 -29.04 -5.46
C LEU A 261 -0.43 -29.15 -3.93
N TYR A 262 -0.69 -30.33 -3.37
CA TYR A 262 -0.59 -30.59 -1.93
C TYR A 262 0.85 -30.39 -1.42
N ARG A 263 1.84 -30.90 -2.16
CA ARG A 263 3.26 -30.71 -1.87
C ARG A 263 3.65 -29.22 -1.94
N PHE A 264 3.09 -28.47 -2.87
CA PHE A 264 3.29 -27.00 -2.93
C PHE A 264 2.79 -26.32 -1.65
N PHE A 265 1.62 -26.66 -1.11
CA PHE A 265 1.15 -26.14 0.17
C PHE A 265 2.04 -26.57 1.34
N ARG A 266 2.50 -27.83 1.36
CA ARG A 266 3.45 -28.30 2.37
C ARG A 266 4.79 -27.55 2.30
N TYR A 267 5.26 -27.22 1.10
CA TYR A 267 6.45 -26.41 0.91
C TYR A 267 6.30 -25.00 1.48
N ILE A 268 5.16 -24.34 1.26
CA ILE A 268 4.89 -23.03 1.87
C ILE A 268 4.91 -23.12 3.41
N PHE A 269 4.37 -24.21 3.96
CA PHE A 269 4.28 -24.42 5.41
C PHE A 269 5.64 -24.73 6.05
N HIS A 270 6.43 -25.60 5.46
CA HIS A 270 7.71 -26.05 6.04
C HIS A 270 8.90 -25.15 5.67
N GLY A 271 8.80 -24.34 4.63
CA GLY A 271 9.93 -23.59 4.07
C GLY A 271 10.92 -24.44 3.27
N GLU A 272 10.74 -25.75 3.27
CA GLU A 272 11.59 -26.74 2.57
C GLU A 272 10.75 -27.89 1.99
N ASP A 273 11.30 -28.60 1.01
CA ASP A 273 10.61 -29.74 0.40
C ASP A 273 10.43 -30.86 1.45
N PRO A 274 9.20 -31.25 1.78
CA PRO A 274 8.95 -32.32 2.75
C PRO A 274 9.42 -33.70 2.28
N GLU A 275 9.77 -33.87 1.00
CA GLU A 275 10.25 -35.10 0.40
C GLU A 275 11.50 -34.83 -0.47
N PRO A 276 12.67 -34.53 0.12
CA PRO A 276 13.87 -34.16 -0.63
C PRO A 276 14.36 -35.25 -1.62
N GLU A 277 14.06 -36.50 -1.36
CA GLU A 277 14.41 -37.60 -2.27
C GLU A 277 13.56 -37.59 -3.57
N HIS A 278 12.40 -36.94 -3.54
CA HIS A 278 11.50 -36.74 -4.67
C HIS A 278 11.43 -35.27 -5.03
N SER A 279 12.55 -34.53 -4.91
CA SER A 279 12.63 -33.09 -4.98
C SER A 279 11.41 -32.46 -5.67
N ILE A 280 10.86 -31.37 -5.12
CA ILE A 280 10.07 -30.43 -5.92
C ILE A 280 11.06 -29.92 -6.97
N SER A 281 11.48 -30.83 -7.84
CA SER A 281 12.19 -30.42 -9.03
C SER A 281 11.29 -29.40 -9.72
N SER A 282 11.88 -28.45 -10.38
CA SER A 282 11.21 -27.60 -11.37
C SER A 282 10.18 -28.40 -12.20
N ASN A 283 10.33 -29.69 -12.31
CA ASN A 283 9.44 -30.63 -12.99
C ASN A 283 8.10 -30.88 -12.28
N CYS A 284 8.03 -30.94 -10.94
CA CYS A 284 6.75 -31.17 -10.25
C CYS A 284 5.85 -29.92 -10.30
N ILE A 285 6.44 -28.72 -10.14
CA ILE A 285 5.69 -27.50 -10.29
C ILE A 285 5.32 -27.27 -11.76
N ALA A 286 6.24 -27.53 -12.71
CA ALA A 286 5.96 -27.46 -14.13
C ALA A 286 4.85 -28.43 -14.54
N TYR A 287 4.86 -29.66 -13.99
CA TYR A 287 3.81 -30.64 -14.22
C TYR A 287 2.46 -30.19 -13.61
N ALA A 288 2.48 -29.70 -12.37
CA ALA A 288 1.28 -29.15 -11.73
C ALA A 288 0.70 -27.98 -12.54
N LEU A 289 1.56 -27.06 -13.02
CA LEU A 289 1.14 -25.94 -13.87
C LEU A 289 0.52 -26.40 -15.19
N GLN A 290 1.07 -27.45 -15.84
CA GLN A 290 0.47 -28.02 -17.04
C GLN A 290 -0.93 -28.60 -16.77
N CYS A 291 -1.09 -29.32 -15.66
CA CYS A 291 -2.38 -29.91 -15.27
C CYS A 291 -3.43 -28.87 -14.91
N TRP A 292 -3.01 -27.73 -14.37
CA TRP A 292 -3.89 -26.70 -13.81
C TRP A 292 -4.05 -25.45 -14.68
N ARG A 293 -3.55 -25.49 -15.92
CA ARG A 293 -3.57 -24.35 -16.84
C ARG A 293 -4.98 -23.76 -16.99
N GLY A 294 -5.08 -22.43 -16.82
CA GLY A 294 -6.33 -21.67 -16.88
C GLY A 294 -7.23 -21.82 -15.66
N THR A 295 -6.81 -22.55 -14.63
CA THR A 295 -7.60 -22.79 -13.41
C THR A 295 -7.22 -21.86 -12.27
N ILE A 296 -8.01 -21.90 -11.18
CA ILE A 296 -7.70 -21.19 -9.94
C ILE A 296 -6.39 -21.68 -9.30
N ASN A 297 -6.06 -22.97 -9.42
CA ASN A 297 -4.84 -23.55 -8.86
C ASN A 297 -3.58 -22.95 -9.50
N GLU A 298 -3.58 -22.77 -10.82
CA GLU A 298 -2.50 -22.08 -11.53
C GLU A 298 -2.29 -20.66 -11.00
N ARG A 299 -3.39 -19.91 -10.80
CA ARG A 299 -3.34 -18.54 -10.27
C ARG A 299 -2.78 -18.49 -8.86
N ILE A 300 -3.14 -19.43 -7.99
CA ILE A 300 -2.61 -19.54 -6.64
C ILE A 300 -1.09 -19.73 -6.68
N ILE A 301 -0.61 -20.67 -7.50
CA ILE A 301 0.82 -20.95 -7.64
C ILE A 301 1.57 -19.74 -8.18
N PHE A 302 1.11 -19.11 -9.26
CA PHE A 302 1.76 -17.92 -9.82
C PHE A 302 1.73 -16.74 -8.87
N SER A 303 0.63 -16.50 -8.16
CA SER A 303 0.54 -15.45 -7.17
C SER A 303 1.60 -15.62 -6.07
N TRP A 304 1.84 -16.85 -5.62
CA TRP A 304 2.87 -17.12 -4.62
C TRP A 304 4.28 -16.93 -5.18
N PHE A 305 4.57 -17.34 -6.41
CA PHE A 305 5.88 -17.11 -7.04
C PHE A 305 6.23 -15.62 -7.16
N GLU A 306 5.25 -14.78 -7.40
CA GLU A 306 5.45 -13.34 -7.48
C GLU A 306 5.56 -12.67 -6.10
N TYR A 307 4.87 -13.22 -5.09
CA TYR A 307 4.81 -12.71 -3.72
C TYR A 307 5.03 -13.85 -2.72
N PRO A 308 6.23 -14.43 -2.66
CA PRO A 308 6.49 -15.60 -1.83
C PRO A 308 6.43 -15.26 -0.34
N PHE A 309 5.82 -16.15 0.42
CA PHE A 309 5.85 -16.15 1.87
C PHE A 309 5.97 -17.58 2.39
N TYR A 310 6.47 -17.72 3.60
CA TYR A 310 6.57 -18.97 4.35
C TYR A 310 5.96 -18.76 5.74
N LEU A 311 5.46 -19.86 6.31
CA LEU A 311 4.79 -19.87 7.61
C LEU A 311 5.73 -20.19 8.77
#